data_61cd1e83544dab24ca20b92847bf4cda
#
_entry.id   61cd1e83544dab24ca20b92847bf4cda
#
_cell.length_a   1.000
_cell.length_b   1.000
_cell.length_c   1.000
_cell.angle_alpha   90.00
_cell.angle_beta   90.00
_cell.angle_gamma   90.00
#
_symmetry.space_group_name_H-M   'P 1'
#
loop_
_entity.id
_entity.type
_entity.pdbx_description
1 polymer ?
#
loop_
_entity_poly.entity_id
_entity_poly.type
_entity_poly.pdbx_seq_one_letter_code
_entity_poly.pdbx_strand_id
1 'polypeptide(L)'
;VNGLKGIFSHKYAAVKAGLGYIGKSGLFISNINGPRVRLGTILTDCDEFDFNTNILECQCGSCTLCVKACPAMAITGETWNPGEPREKIIDALACSQHMKKAYQNIGRGVVCGICMRVCPKGFSKSTE
;
A
#
# COMPACT_ATOMS: atom_id res chain seq x y z
N VAL A 1 1.13 20.04 0.72
CA VAL A 1 1.40 18.66 1.11
C VAL A 1 0.36 18.12 2.07
N ASN A 2 -0.21 18.98 2.90
CA ASN A 2 -1.18 18.59 3.93
C ASN A 2 -2.47 17.96 3.38
N GLY A 3 -2.87 18.28 2.15
CA GLY A 3 -4.05 17.69 1.51
C GLY A 3 -3.93 16.22 1.09
N LEU A 4 -2.75 15.60 1.26
CA LEU A 4 -2.51 14.19 0.91
C LEU A 4 -2.48 13.26 2.13
N LYS A 5 -2.78 13.76 3.32
CA LYS A 5 -2.88 12.99 4.56
C LYS A 5 -4.31 12.98 5.06
N GLY A 6 -4.86 11.79 5.27
CA GLY A 6 -6.16 11.62 5.93
C GLY A 6 -6.00 11.51 7.45
N ILE A 7 -7.12 11.65 8.16
CA ILE A 7 -7.18 11.54 9.63
C ILE A 7 -6.96 10.09 10.07
N PHE A 8 -7.43 9.13 9.26
CA PHE A 8 -7.37 7.70 9.56
C PHE A 8 -6.75 6.93 8.40
N SER A 9 -5.86 5.99 8.70
CA SER A 9 -5.21 5.13 7.71
C SER A 9 -5.77 3.71 7.78
N HIS A 10 -6.60 3.32 6.81
CA HIS A 10 -7.08 1.95 6.67
C HIS A 10 -5.92 0.94 6.49
N LYS A 11 -4.86 1.35 5.81
CA LYS A 11 -3.66 0.50 5.64
C LYS A 11 -3.00 0.19 6.97
N TYR A 12 -2.85 1.21 7.82
CA TYR A 12 -2.24 1.04 9.15
C TYR A 12 -3.12 0.18 10.06
N ALA A 13 -4.43 0.39 10.03
CA ALA A 13 -5.38 -0.44 10.76
C ALA A 13 -5.28 -1.91 10.34
N ALA A 14 -5.18 -2.18 9.04
CA ALA A 14 -5.03 -3.53 8.51
C ALA A 14 -3.70 -4.18 8.93
N VAL A 15 -2.60 -3.42 8.99
CA VAL A 15 -1.31 -3.90 9.51
C VAL A 15 -1.42 -4.26 10.99
N LYS A 16 -2.06 -3.39 11.78
CA LYS A 16 -2.30 -3.64 13.22
C LYS A 16 -3.19 -4.84 13.46
N ALA A 17 -4.11 -5.13 12.56
CA ALA A 17 -4.97 -6.32 12.60
C ALA A 17 -4.27 -7.61 12.14
N GLY A 18 -3.00 -7.57 11.75
CA GLY A 18 -2.25 -8.73 11.29
C GLY A 18 -2.67 -9.27 9.92
N LEU A 19 -3.35 -8.47 9.10
CA LEU A 19 -3.87 -8.88 7.79
C LEU A 19 -2.82 -8.82 6.67
N GLY A 20 -1.70 -8.19 6.92
CA GLY A 20 -0.61 -8.00 5.97
C GLY A 20 0.40 -6.97 6.45
N TYR A 21 1.16 -6.42 5.54
CA TYR A 21 2.22 -5.44 5.82
C TYR A 21 2.23 -4.32 4.78
N ILE A 22 2.95 -3.24 5.06
CA ILE A 22 3.20 -2.18 4.07
C ILE A 22 4.45 -2.56 3.27
N GLY A 23 4.28 -2.70 1.96
CA GLY A 23 5.39 -2.99 1.06
C GLY A 23 6.19 -1.75 0.67
N LYS A 24 7.32 -1.94 0.00
CA LYS A 24 8.18 -0.85 -0.51
C LYS A 24 7.44 0.12 -1.44
N SER A 25 6.37 -0.34 -2.08
CA SER A 25 5.50 0.50 -2.92
C SER A 25 4.61 1.48 -2.13
N GLY A 26 4.60 1.41 -0.80
CA GLY A 26 3.65 2.13 0.05
C GLY A 26 2.23 1.55 0.04
N LEU A 27 2.02 0.45 -0.67
CA LEU A 27 0.75 -0.28 -0.67
C LEU A 27 0.67 -1.26 0.50
N PHE A 28 -0.54 -1.49 0.98
CA PHE A 28 -0.82 -2.62 1.85
C PHE A 28 -0.74 -3.92 1.04
N ILE A 29 0.01 -4.88 1.53
CA ILE A 29 0.19 -6.20 0.94
C ILE A 29 -0.53 -7.21 1.83
N SER A 30 -1.67 -7.68 1.39
CA SER A 30 -2.44 -8.72 2.07
C SER A 30 -1.73 -10.06 2.01
N ASN A 31 -1.83 -10.86 3.07
CA ASN A 31 -1.28 -12.21 3.10
C ASN A 31 -1.89 -13.14 2.05
N ILE A 32 -3.13 -12.88 1.65
CA ILE A 32 -3.90 -13.74 0.74
C ILE A 32 -3.82 -13.22 -0.70
N ASN A 33 -4.12 -11.94 -0.90
CA ASN A 33 -4.33 -11.35 -2.24
C ASN A 33 -3.24 -10.36 -2.65
N GLY A 34 -2.17 -10.24 -1.87
CA GLY A 34 -1.12 -9.27 -2.14
C GLY A 34 -1.63 -7.82 -2.13
N PRO A 35 -1.14 -6.96 -3.05
CA PRO A 35 -1.52 -5.54 -3.08
C PRO A 35 -2.89 -5.28 -3.74
N ARG A 36 -3.53 -6.28 -4.32
CA ARG A 36 -4.78 -6.14 -5.09
C ARG A 36 -6.01 -6.26 -4.20
N VAL A 37 -6.08 -5.42 -3.18
CA VAL A 37 -7.17 -5.40 -2.22
C VAL A 37 -7.73 -3.99 -2.07
N ARG A 38 -9.00 -3.90 -1.70
CA ARG A 38 -9.62 -2.69 -1.19
C ARG A 38 -9.90 -2.88 0.28
N LEU A 39 -9.53 -1.88 1.07
CA LEU A 39 -9.71 -1.90 2.51
C LEU A 39 -10.94 -1.09 2.90
N GLY A 40 -11.70 -1.61 3.84
CA GLY A 40 -12.77 -0.92 4.53
C GLY A 40 -12.60 -1.09 6.03
N THR A 41 -13.08 -0.14 6.80
CA THR A 41 -13.05 -0.17 8.26
C THR A 41 -14.46 0.08 8.79
N ILE A 42 -14.90 -0.78 9.69
CA ILE A 42 -16.16 -0.64 10.40
C ILE A 42 -15.84 -0.42 11.87
N LEU A 43 -16.43 0.61 12.46
CA LEU A 43 -16.36 0.87 13.88
C LEU A 43 -17.53 0.19 14.57
N THR A 44 -17.25 -0.50 15.66
CA THR A 44 -18.27 -1.21 16.45
C THR A 44 -17.92 -1.14 17.93
N ASP A 45 -18.92 -1.24 18.78
CA ASP A 45 -18.79 -1.40 20.23
C ASP A 45 -18.87 -2.87 20.68
N CYS A 46 -18.94 -3.80 19.71
CA CYS A 46 -18.88 -5.23 19.99
C CYS A 46 -17.48 -5.62 20.43
N ASP A 47 -17.38 -6.32 21.55
CA ASP A 47 -16.13 -6.78 22.16
C ASP A 47 -15.88 -8.30 22.02
N GLU A 48 -16.75 -8.99 21.27
CA GLU A 48 -16.66 -10.45 21.06
C GLU A 48 -15.62 -10.87 20.01
N PHE A 49 -14.85 -9.92 19.47
CA PHE A 49 -13.82 -10.23 18.47
C PHE A 49 -12.47 -10.55 19.11
N ASP A 50 -11.80 -11.57 18.60
CA ASP A 50 -10.40 -11.82 18.90
C ASP A 50 -9.51 -10.75 18.30
N PHE A 51 -8.70 -10.12 19.17
CA PHE A 51 -7.72 -9.14 18.75
C PHE A 51 -6.39 -9.82 18.40
N ASN A 52 -6.10 -9.94 17.11
CA ASN A 52 -4.77 -10.34 16.67
C ASN A 52 -3.86 -9.10 16.64
N THR A 53 -2.78 -9.15 17.41
CA THR A 53 -1.80 -8.06 17.52
C THR A 53 -0.47 -8.38 16.85
N ASN A 54 -0.35 -9.48 16.14
CA ASN A 54 0.88 -9.86 15.46
C ASN A 54 1.10 -8.98 14.23
N ILE A 55 2.03 -8.04 14.35
CA ILE A 55 2.46 -7.18 13.24
C ILE A 55 3.45 -7.95 12.39
N LEU A 56 3.13 -8.07 11.10
CA LEU A 56 3.99 -8.75 10.14
C LEU A 56 5.04 -7.80 9.59
N GLU A 57 6.27 -8.30 9.49
CA GLU A 57 7.34 -7.56 8.86
C GLU A 57 7.18 -7.52 7.32
N CYS A 58 7.79 -6.52 6.70
CA CYS A 58 7.81 -6.37 5.25
C CYS A 58 8.53 -7.55 4.58
N GLN A 59 7.83 -8.28 3.73
CA GLN A 59 8.36 -9.44 3.00
C GLN A 59 8.83 -9.10 1.58
N CYS A 60 9.12 -7.85 1.29
CA CYS A 60 9.64 -7.46 -0.03
C CYS A 60 11.08 -7.91 -0.28
N GLY A 61 11.89 -8.09 0.78
CA GLY A 61 13.27 -8.52 0.65
C GLY A 61 14.08 -7.62 -0.29
N SER A 62 14.79 -8.23 -1.22
CA SER A 62 15.58 -7.53 -2.26
C SER A 62 14.77 -7.07 -3.48
N CYS A 63 13.48 -7.35 -3.55
CA CYS A 63 12.63 -6.98 -4.69
C CYS A 63 12.54 -5.46 -4.84
N THR A 64 12.73 -4.96 -6.06
CA THR A 64 12.67 -3.53 -6.44
C THR A 64 11.80 -3.28 -7.66
N LEU A 65 10.94 -4.21 -8.05
CA LEU A 65 10.12 -4.09 -9.26
C LEU A 65 9.24 -2.85 -9.26
N CYS A 66 8.59 -2.53 -8.15
CA CYS A 66 7.76 -1.34 -8.02
C CYS A 66 8.57 -0.04 -8.11
N VAL A 67 9.79 -0.03 -7.59
CA VAL A 67 10.72 1.12 -7.69
C VAL A 67 11.06 1.40 -9.14
N LYS A 68 11.51 0.37 -9.86
CA LYS A 68 11.92 0.46 -11.26
C LYS A 68 10.77 0.80 -12.21
N ALA A 69 9.57 0.32 -11.91
CA ALA A 69 8.39 0.51 -12.73
C ALA A 69 7.65 1.84 -12.49
N CYS A 70 7.97 2.55 -11.40
CA CYS A 70 7.26 3.78 -11.05
C CYS A 70 7.60 4.92 -12.02
N PRO A 71 6.65 5.39 -12.86
CA PRO A 71 6.93 6.44 -13.84
C PRO A 71 7.16 7.82 -13.19
N ALA A 72 6.70 7.99 -11.96
CA ALA A 72 6.90 9.20 -11.17
C ALA A 72 8.21 9.19 -10.36
N MET A 73 8.94 8.07 -10.37
CA MET A 73 10.11 7.85 -9.49
C MET A 73 9.81 8.17 -8.01
N ALA A 74 8.59 7.88 -7.59
CA ALA A 74 8.07 8.27 -6.29
C ALA A 74 8.37 7.25 -5.17
N ILE A 75 8.89 6.08 -5.51
CA ILE A 75 9.14 4.98 -4.57
C ILE A 75 10.64 4.89 -4.29
N THR A 76 11.01 5.02 -3.02
CA THR A 76 12.43 5.10 -2.61
C THR A 76 13.15 3.75 -2.61
N GLY A 77 12.42 2.66 -2.40
CA GLY A 77 13.00 1.33 -2.23
C GLY A 77 13.28 0.95 -0.77
N GLU A 78 13.09 1.88 0.16
CA GLU A 78 13.23 1.62 1.58
C GLU A 78 12.10 0.75 2.14
N THR A 79 12.35 0.14 3.28
CA THR A 79 11.36 -0.61 4.05
C THR A 79 10.72 0.30 5.10
N TRP A 80 9.41 0.20 5.26
CA TRP A 80 8.66 0.94 6.25
C TRP A 80 8.32 0.05 7.46
N ASN A 81 8.48 0.62 8.66
CA ASN A 81 8.07 0.00 9.91
C ASN A 81 7.00 0.88 10.62
N PRO A 82 6.13 0.27 11.46
CA PRO A 82 5.15 1.01 12.22
C PRO A 82 5.79 2.14 13.03
N GLY A 83 5.22 3.35 12.90
CA GLY A 83 5.74 4.56 13.54
C GLY A 83 6.64 5.43 12.65
N GLU A 84 7.12 4.90 11.54
CA GLU A 84 7.91 5.69 10.58
C GLU A 84 7.01 6.53 9.67
N PRO A 85 7.49 7.70 9.19
CA PRO A 85 6.75 8.50 8.23
C PRO A 85 6.64 7.79 6.88
N ARG A 86 5.52 7.95 6.17
CA ARG A 86 5.33 7.35 4.83
C ARG A 86 6.31 7.92 3.80
N GLU A 87 6.79 9.13 4.03
CA GLU A 87 7.74 9.83 3.17
C GLU A 87 9.08 9.08 3.06
N LYS A 88 9.36 8.19 4.01
CA LYS A 88 10.52 7.27 3.94
C LYS A 88 10.44 6.35 2.73
N ILE A 89 9.24 5.91 2.34
CA ILE A 89 9.04 4.91 1.29
C ILE A 89 8.43 5.47 0.02
N ILE A 90 7.66 6.55 0.11
CA ILE A 90 6.96 7.11 -1.05
C ILE A 90 6.83 8.63 -0.99
N ASP A 91 7.16 9.29 -2.09
CA ASP A 91 6.79 10.67 -2.37
C ASP A 91 5.36 10.71 -2.93
N ALA A 92 4.40 10.92 -2.03
CA ALA A 92 2.99 10.95 -2.41
C ALA A 92 2.63 12.14 -3.30
N LEU A 93 3.37 13.24 -3.21
CA LEU A 93 3.15 14.41 -4.05
C LEU A 93 3.56 14.14 -5.49
N ALA A 94 4.77 13.61 -5.71
CA ALA A 94 5.24 13.22 -7.03
C ALA A 94 4.30 12.19 -7.68
N CYS A 95 3.88 11.18 -6.93
CA CYS A 95 2.90 10.18 -7.38
C CYS A 95 1.58 10.84 -7.82
N SER A 96 1.01 11.72 -6.99
CA SER A 96 -0.25 12.42 -7.27
C SER A 96 -0.15 13.34 -8.48
N GLN A 97 0.91 14.11 -8.60
CA GLN A 97 1.14 15.01 -9.73
C GLN A 97 1.28 14.26 -11.04
N HIS A 98 2.00 13.14 -11.03
CA HIS A 98 2.13 12.28 -12.20
C HIS A 98 0.77 11.72 -12.64
N MET A 99 -0.03 11.21 -11.71
CA MET A 99 -1.37 10.70 -12.02
C MET A 99 -2.26 11.77 -12.67
N LYS A 100 -2.29 12.97 -12.10
CA LYS A 100 -3.07 14.09 -12.63
C LYS A 100 -2.61 14.52 -14.01
N LYS A 101 -1.31 14.48 -14.29
CA LYS A 101 -0.75 14.88 -15.59
C LYS A 101 -0.95 13.81 -16.67
N ALA A 102 -0.64 12.55 -16.34
CA ALA A 102 -0.60 11.47 -17.32
C ALA A 102 -1.96 10.80 -17.56
N TYR A 103 -2.84 10.78 -16.54
CA TYR A 103 -4.07 9.98 -16.56
C TYR A 103 -5.33 10.80 -16.26
N GLN A 104 -5.31 12.09 -16.50
CA GLN A 104 -6.45 12.99 -16.24
C GLN A 104 -7.73 12.58 -16.99
N ASN A 105 -7.62 11.89 -18.10
CA ASN A 105 -8.73 11.43 -18.94
C ASN A 105 -9.19 10.01 -18.62
N ILE A 106 -8.61 9.37 -17.57
CA ILE A 106 -8.93 8.00 -17.19
C ILE A 106 -9.63 8.01 -15.83
N GLY A 107 -10.84 7.46 -15.77
CA GLY A 107 -11.61 7.37 -14.55
C GLY A 107 -11.81 8.74 -13.89
N ARG A 108 -11.34 8.88 -12.64
CA ARG A 108 -11.40 10.15 -11.90
C ARG A 108 -10.19 11.06 -12.12
N GLY A 109 -9.32 10.75 -13.07
CA GLY A 109 -8.14 11.55 -13.38
C GLY A 109 -6.98 11.46 -12.38
N VAL A 110 -7.05 10.55 -11.42
CA VAL A 110 -6.02 10.32 -10.41
C VAL A 110 -5.82 8.82 -10.18
N VAL A 111 -5.59 8.10 -11.25
CA VAL A 111 -5.40 6.65 -11.24
C VAL A 111 -4.07 6.28 -11.88
N CYS A 112 -3.41 5.25 -11.34
CA CYS A 112 -2.23 4.62 -11.92
C CYS A 112 -2.30 3.12 -11.59
N GLY A 113 -1.56 2.64 -10.59
CA GLY A 113 -1.58 1.24 -10.17
C GLY A 113 -0.47 0.39 -10.77
N ILE A 114 0.52 0.99 -11.44
CA ILE A 114 1.66 0.28 -12.04
C ILE A 114 2.42 -0.50 -10.94
N CYS A 115 2.67 0.12 -9.79
CA CYS A 115 3.33 -0.53 -8.65
C CYS A 115 2.55 -1.74 -8.11
N MET A 116 1.21 -1.69 -8.17
CA MET A 116 0.34 -2.81 -7.84
C MET A 116 0.42 -3.91 -8.92
N ARG A 117 0.44 -3.52 -10.19
CA ARG A 117 0.43 -4.44 -11.33
C ARG A 117 1.70 -5.28 -11.40
N VAL A 118 2.86 -4.67 -11.13
CA VAL A 118 4.17 -5.36 -11.23
C VAL A 118 4.53 -6.15 -9.97
N CYS A 119 3.79 -5.99 -8.88
CA CYS A 119 4.08 -6.67 -7.63
C CYS A 119 3.83 -8.18 -7.74
N PRO A 120 4.86 -9.02 -7.54
CA PRO A 120 4.71 -10.47 -7.67
C PRO A 120 3.81 -11.09 -6.60
N LYS A 121 3.61 -10.38 -5.47
CA LYS A 121 2.70 -10.82 -4.40
C LYS A 121 1.22 -10.72 -4.82
N GLY A 122 0.90 -10.02 -5.91
CA GLY A 122 -0.45 -9.89 -6.43
C GLY A 122 -0.86 -11.00 -7.41
N PHE A 123 0.03 -11.89 -7.74
CA PHE A 123 -0.30 -13.07 -8.55
C PHE A 123 -0.68 -14.20 -7.60
N SER A 124 -1.94 -14.64 -7.65
CA SER A 124 -2.36 -15.85 -6.97
C SER A 124 -1.44 -16.99 -7.42
N LYS A 125 -0.91 -17.75 -6.48
CA LYS A 125 -0.42 -19.07 -6.80
C LYS A 125 -1.64 -19.82 -7.33
N SER A 126 -1.64 -20.13 -8.61
CA SER A 126 -2.56 -21.14 -9.14
C SER A 126 -2.34 -22.38 -8.27
N THR A 127 -3.36 -22.73 -7.52
CA THR A 127 -3.43 -24.01 -6.85
C THR A 127 -3.51 -25.05 -7.97
N GLU A 128 -2.40 -25.72 -8.24
CA GLU A 128 -2.41 -27.01 -8.87
C GLU A 128 -2.98 -28.03 -7.88
#